data_da826c8d47dc7e24f7dba87aff546339
#
_entry.id   da826c8d47dc7e24f7dba87aff546339
#
_cell.length_a   1.000
_cell.length_b   1.000
_cell.length_c   1.000
_cell.angle_alpha   90.00
_cell.angle_beta   90.00
_cell.angle_gamma   90.00
#
_symmetry.space_group_name_H-M   'P 1'
#
loop_
_entity.id
_entity.type
_entity.pdbx_description
1 polymer ?
#
loop_
_entity_poly.entity_id
_entity_poly.type
_entity_poly.pdbx_seq_one_letter_code
_entity_poly.pdbx_strand_id
1 'polypeptide(L)'
;VICLENLGWLEKKPLTTYHINWKGSIYNQQVYEKKWRDFFFWEPYTTSQIEKTAELCGHLINEFRIKKNCVSHNTKIDGVENFEGIVSRSNFNGKYTDLNPSFNFETFTKLIENGQFA
;
A
#
# COMPACT_ATOMS: atom_id res chain seq x y z
N VAL A 1 -8.61 10.87 1.40
CA VAL A 1 -7.93 9.65 1.84
C VAL A 1 -8.64 8.44 1.25
N ILE A 2 -7.86 7.51 0.69
CA ILE A 2 -8.36 6.25 0.16
C ILE A 2 -7.83 5.13 1.06
N CYS A 3 -8.71 4.28 1.55
CA CYS A 3 -8.34 3.12 2.34
C CYS A 3 -8.53 1.85 1.52
N LEU A 4 -7.50 1.02 1.44
CA LEU A 4 -7.55 -0.28 0.77
C LEU A 4 -7.77 -1.37 1.80
N GLU A 5 -8.68 -2.30 1.50
CA GLU A 5 -8.91 -3.44 2.37
C GLU A 5 -7.70 -4.37 2.33
N ASN A 6 -7.05 -4.54 3.46
CA ASN A 6 -5.89 -5.40 3.61
C ASN A 6 -5.64 -5.65 5.10
N LEU A 7 -5.36 -6.88 5.48
CA LEU A 7 -5.12 -7.25 6.88
C LEU A 7 -3.79 -6.69 7.41
N GLY A 8 -2.87 -6.31 6.53
CA GLY A 8 -1.58 -5.82 6.93
C GLY A 8 -0.62 -6.92 7.34
N TRP A 9 0.01 -6.78 8.50
CA TRP A 9 0.99 -7.75 8.95
C TRP A 9 0.37 -9.06 9.44
N LEU A 10 1.11 -10.14 9.23
CA LEU A 10 0.76 -11.49 9.63
C LEU A 10 1.89 -12.05 10.47
N GLU A 11 1.57 -12.93 11.38
CA GLU A 11 2.56 -13.56 12.26
C GLU A 11 2.49 -15.08 12.10
N LYS A 12 3.65 -15.71 11.86
CA LYS A 12 3.73 -17.16 11.79
C LYS A 12 3.88 -17.72 13.19
N LYS A 13 2.99 -18.64 13.59
CA LYS A 13 3.08 -19.30 14.85
C LYS A 13 4.18 -20.37 14.82
N PRO A 14 5.00 -20.50 15.90
CA PRO A 14 6.01 -21.56 15.97
C PRO A 14 5.39 -22.96 15.81
N LEU A 15 6.11 -23.83 15.10
CA LEU A 15 5.72 -25.23 14.90
C LEU A 15 4.40 -25.42 14.14
N THR A 16 3.96 -24.41 13.40
CA THR A 16 2.74 -24.49 12.58
C THR A 16 3.05 -24.12 11.14
N THR A 17 2.11 -24.44 10.25
CA THR A 17 2.18 -24.08 8.83
C THR A 17 1.32 -22.89 8.47
N TYR A 18 0.64 -22.31 9.45
CA TYR A 18 -0.27 -21.19 9.20
C TYR A 18 0.21 -19.90 9.86
N HIS A 19 -0.35 -18.79 9.37
CA HIS A 19 -0.15 -17.47 9.93
C HIS A 19 -1.42 -17.01 10.63
N ILE A 20 -1.28 -16.06 11.54
CA ILE A 20 -2.43 -15.38 12.15
C ILE A 20 -2.38 -13.89 11.81
N ASN A 21 -3.55 -13.27 11.75
CA ASN A 21 -3.64 -11.83 11.56
C ASN A 21 -3.64 -11.11 12.92
N TRP A 22 -3.63 -9.77 12.88
CA TRP A 22 -3.61 -8.95 14.10
C TRP A 22 -4.84 -9.14 15.01
N LYS A 23 -5.93 -9.69 14.47
CA LYS A 23 -7.12 -10.05 15.26
C LYS A 23 -6.98 -11.41 15.96
N GLY A 24 -5.89 -12.14 15.72
CA GLY A 24 -5.68 -13.47 16.27
C GLY A 24 -6.35 -14.58 15.48
N SER A 25 -6.92 -14.30 14.33
CA SER A 25 -7.59 -15.30 13.47
C SER A 25 -6.58 -15.96 12.54
N ILE A 26 -6.83 -17.23 12.20
CA ILE A 26 -5.99 -17.98 11.27
C ILE A 26 -6.13 -17.37 9.87
N TYR A 27 -4.98 -17.13 9.23
CA TYR A 27 -4.88 -16.67 7.86
C TYR A 27 -4.29 -17.80 7.01
N ASN A 28 -5.03 -18.25 6.01
CA ASN A 28 -4.64 -19.39 5.17
C ASN A 28 -4.60 -19.04 3.68
N GLN A 29 -4.48 -17.77 3.35
CA GLN A 29 -4.36 -17.28 1.98
C GLN A 29 -2.89 -17.02 1.65
N GLN A 30 -2.65 -16.42 0.49
CA GLN A 30 -1.31 -16.08 0.05
C GLN A 30 -0.64 -15.10 1.00
N VAL A 31 0.67 -15.29 1.23
CA VAL A 31 1.48 -14.47 2.12
C VAL A 31 2.63 -13.86 1.33
N TYR A 32 2.91 -12.59 1.56
CA TYR A 32 4.09 -11.89 1.06
C TYR A 32 5.11 -11.79 2.18
N GLU A 33 6.32 -12.34 1.96
CA GLU A 33 7.38 -12.36 2.95
C GLU A 33 8.38 -11.25 2.68
N LYS A 34 8.49 -10.31 3.62
CA LYS A 34 9.51 -9.26 3.59
C LYS A 34 9.61 -8.61 4.96
N LYS A 35 10.82 -8.48 5.49
CA LYS A 35 11.04 -7.75 6.75
C LYS A 35 10.86 -6.25 6.49
N TRP A 36 9.91 -5.65 7.21
CA TRP A 36 9.67 -4.21 7.19
C TRP A 36 8.87 -3.80 8.42
N ARG A 37 9.25 -2.70 9.07
CA ARG A 37 8.55 -2.18 10.25
C ARG A 37 8.37 -3.22 11.36
N ASP A 38 9.40 -4.06 11.60
CA ASP A 38 9.45 -5.12 12.62
C ASP A 38 8.53 -6.31 12.36
N PHE A 39 7.95 -6.40 11.17
CA PHE A 39 7.13 -7.54 10.74
C PHE A 39 7.78 -8.23 9.55
N PHE A 40 7.42 -9.50 9.34
CA PHE A 40 8.05 -10.33 8.30
C PHE A 40 7.08 -10.81 7.24
N PHE A 41 5.77 -10.83 7.54
CA PHE A 41 4.76 -11.43 6.68
C PHE A 41 3.59 -10.46 6.51
N TRP A 42 3.03 -10.41 5.30
CA TRP A 42 2.02 -9.44 4.92
C TRP A 42 0.96 -10.07 4.05
N GLU A 43 -0.29 -9.61 4.19
CA GLU A 43 -1.30 -9.90 3.18
C GLU A 43 -0.95 -9.13 1.92
N PRO A 44 -0.83 -9.82 0.76
CA PRO A 44 -0.54 -9.10 -0.48
C PRO A 44 -1.73 -8.28 -0.96
N TYR A 45 -1.45 -7.13 -1.55
CA TYR A 45 -2.44 -6.40 -2.33
C TYR A 45 -2.66 -7.10 -3.65
N THR A 46 -3.90 -7.14 -4.14
CA THR A 46 -4.22 -7.76 -5.42
C THR A 46 -3.92 -6.81 -6.57
N THR A 47 -3.67 -7.37 -7.76
CA THR A 47 -3.51 -6.57 -8.98
C THR A 47 -4.76 -5.72 -9.22
N SER A 48 -5.93 -6.28 -8.99
CA SER A 48 -7.19 -5.55 -9.13
C SER A 48 -7.28 -4.35 -8.19
N GLN A 49 -6.85 -4.50 -6.94
CA GLN A 49 -6.81 -3.37 -6.00
C GLN A 49 -5.92 -2.25 -6.51
N ILE A 50 -4.74 -2.59 -7.01
CA ILE A 50 -3.79 -1.60 -7.53
C ILE A 50 -4.36 -0.89 -8.75
N GLU A 51 -4.92 -1.63 -9.70
CA GLU A 51 -5.51 -1.06 -10.92
C GLU A 51 -6.70 -0.17 -10.62
N LYS A 52 -7.61 -0.62 -9.77
CA LYS A 52 -8.81 0.16 -9.42
C LYS A 52 -8.47 1.39 -8.58
N THR A 53 -7.46 1.29 -7.73
CA THR A 53 -6.98 2.45 -6.97
C THR A 53 -6.37 3.48 -7.90
N ALA A 54 -5.57 3.04 -8.88
CA ALA A 54 -5.00 3.95 -9.88
C ALA A 54 -6.10 4.65 -10.70
N GLU A 55 -7.13 3.92 -11.09
CA GLU A 55 -8.28 4.48 -11.80
C GLU A 55 -9.00 5.55 -10.97
N LEU A 56 -9.29 5.25 -9.70
CA LEU A 56 -9.91 6.21 -8.79
C LEU A 56 -9.02 7.44 -8.59
N CYS A 57 -7.73 7.25 -8.37
CA CYS A 57 -6.79 8.36 -8.23
C CYS A 57 -6.75 9.23 -9.48
N GLY A 58 -6.81 8.62 -10.66
CA GLY A 58 -6.86 9.36 -11.91
C GLY A 58 -8.07 10.27 -12.01
N HIS A 59 -9.24 9.79 -11.62
CA HIS A 59 -10.45 10.61 -11.57
C HIS A 59 -10.32 11.77 -10.58
N LEU A 60 -9.75 11.51 -9.40
CA LEU A 60 -9.55 12.54 -8.38
C LEU A 60 -8.52 13.59 -8.83
N ILE A 61 -7.46 13.16 -9.51
CA ILE A 61 -6.45 14.06 -10.08
C ILE A 61 -7.12 15.05 -11.05
N ASN A 62 -7.95 14.54 -11.95
CA ASN A 62 -8.67 15.37 -12.91
C ASN A 62 -9.68 16.30 -12.24
N GLU A 63 -10.48 15.77 -11.33
CA GLU A 63 -11.54 16.52 -10.66
C GLU A 63 -11.00 17.65 -9.78
N PHE A 64 -9.95 17.39 -9.03
CA PHE A 64 -9.41 18.32 -8.05
C PHE A 64 -8.11 18.98 -8.49
N ARG A 65 -7.67 18.76 -9.71
CA ARG A 65 -6.44 19.33 -10.28
C ARG A 65 -5.21 19.03 -9.41
N ILE A 66 -5.12 17.80 -8.94
CA ILE A 66 -3.98 17.32 -8.16
C ILE A 66 -2.82 17.04 -9.13
N LYS A 67 -1.59 17.32 -8.73
CA LYS A 67 -0.43 17.00 -9.55
C LYS A 67 -0.26 15.49 -9.69
N LYS A 68 0.12 15.04 -10.87
CA LYS A 68 0.31 13.63 -11.24
C LYS A 68 1.64 13.08 -10.73
N ASN A 69 1.98 13.37 -9.49
CA ASN A 69 3.20 12.91 -8.86
C ASN A 69 2.89 11.86 -7.80
N CYS A 70 3.68 10.81 -7.75
CA CYS A 70 3.54 9.77 -6.73
C CYS A 70 4.84 9.62 -5.95
N VAL A 71 4.73 9.48 -4.64
CA VAL A 71 5.84 8.92 -3.88
C VAL A 71 5.81 7.41 -4.09
N SER A 72 6.81 6.88 -4.77
CA SER A 72 6.82 5.49 -5.25
C SER A 72 7.41 4.50 -4.24
N HIS A 73 7.25 4.79 -2.97
CA HIS A 73 7.70 3.93 -1.87
C HIS A 73 6.91 4.23 -0.59
N ASN A 74 7.10 3.41 0.42
CA ASN A 74 6.39 3.52 1.70
C ASN A 74 7.28 3.96 2.87
N THR A 75 8.44 4.54 2.59
CA THR A 75 9.34 5.05 3.63
C THR A 75 8.90 6.43 4.11
N LYS A 76 9.13 6.72 5.39
CA LYS A 76 8.86 8.05 5.95
C LYS A 76 9.67 9.12 5.22
N ILE A 77 9.02 10.24 4.92
CA ILE A 77 9.65 11.40 4.27
C ILE A 77 9.40 12.63 5.14
N ASP A 78 10.46 13.36 5.47
CA ASP A 78 10.33 14.63 6.16
C ASP A 78 9.71 15.66 5.22
N GLY A 79 8.73 16.41 5.73
CA GLY A 79 8.04 17.43 4.93
C GLY A 79 7.05 16.88 3.92
N VAL A 80 6.64 15.61 4.06
CA VAL A 80 5.69 14.97 3.14
C VAL A 80 4.36 15.72 3.05
N GLU A 81 3.98 16.42 4.10
CA GLU A 81 2.74 17.23 4.14
C GLU A 81 2.73 18.35 3.11
N ASN A 82 3.90 18.70 2.57
CA ASN A 82 4.04 19.71 1.51
C ASN A 82 4.12 19.09 0.11
N PHE A 83 4.10 17.76 0.01
CA PHE A 83 4.15 17.07 -1.28
C PHE A 83 2.82 17.22 -2.01
N GLU A 84 2.89 17.60 -3.28
CA GLU A 84 1.70 17.72 -4.13
C GLU A 84 1.59 16.49 -5.02
N GLY A 85 0.60 15.64 -4.74
CA GLY A 85 0.38 14.40 -5.48
C GLY A 85 -0.16 13.30 -4.59
N ILE A 86 0.30 12.07 -4.82
CA ILE A 86 -0.16 10.87 -4.13
C ILE A 86 0.94 10.35 -3.20
N VAL A 87 0.58 10.12 -1.96
CA VAL A 87 1.48 9.59 -0.93
C VAL A 87 0.79 8.42 -0.21
N SER A 88 1.58 7.58 0.45
CA SER A 88 1.04 6.55 1.33
C SER A 88 1.09 7.02 2.79
N ARG A 89 0.28 6.39 3.63
CA ARG A 89 0.24 6.72 5.06
C ARG A 89 1.60 6.51 5.72
N SER A 90 2.35 5.50 5.31
CA SER A 90 3.70 5.23 5.84
C SER A 90 4.71 6.34 5.54
N ASN A 91 4.45 7.18 4.54
CA ASN A 91 5.32 8.33 4.27
C ASN A 91 5.26 9.38 5.37
N PHE A 92 4.19 9.41 6.17
CA PHE A 92 4.00 10.39 7.26
C PHE A 92 4.67 9.95 8.55
N ASN A 93 4.67 8.67 8.86
CA ASN A 93 5.16 8.19 10.15
C ASN A 93 5.75 6.78 10.03
N GLY A 94 6.93 6.58 10.62
CA GLY A 94 7.60 5.29 10.65
C GLY A 94 6.88 4.18 11.43
N LYS A 95 5.83 4.50 12.15
CA LYS A 95 5.01 3.53 12.88
C LYS A 95 3.86 2.95 12.04
N TYR A 96 3.46 3.62 10.97
CA TYR A 96 2.39 3.14 10.11
C TYR A 96 2.89 2.00 9.22
N THR A 97 2.04 1.01 8.99
CA THR A 97 2.37 -0.20 8.24
C THR A 97 1.59 -0.34 6.94
N ASP A 98 0.98 0.73 6.48
CA ASP A 98 0.25 0.77 5.21
C ASP A 98 0.73 1.96 4.36
N LEU A 99 0.91 1.83 3.09
CA LEU A 99 0.83 0.57 2.33
C LEU A 99 1.98 -0.38 2.66
N ASN A 100 1.69 -1.68 2.81
CA ASN A 100 2.73 -2.65 3.15
C ASN A 100 3.64 -2.97 1.95
N PRO A 101 4.78 -3.70 2.16
CA PRO A 101 5.75 -3.91 1.08
C PRO A 101 5.25 -4.68 -0.13
N SER A 102 4.11 -5.37 -0.03
CA SER A 102 3.53 -6.10 -1.16
C SER A 102 2.89 -5.19 -2.22
N PHE A 103 2.65 -3.92 -1.88
CA PHE A 103 2.07 -2.97 -2.82
C PHE A 103 3.07 -2.68 -3.94
N ASN A 104 2.67 -2.89 -5.18
CA ASN A 104 3.53 -2.68 -6.34
C ASN A 104 3.54 -1.21 -6.73
N PHE A 105 4.42 -0.43 -6.09
CA PHE A 105 4.54 1.01 -6.34
C PHE A 105 4.98 1.32 -7.76
N GLU A 106 5.81 0.49 -8.35
CA GLU A 106 6.26 0.70 -9.73
C GLU A 106 5.09 0.64 -10.70
N THR A 107 4.28 -0.42 -10.62
CA THR A 107 3.10 -0.57 -11.47
C THR A 107 2.10 0.55 -11.23
N PHE A 108 1.82 0.86 -9.98
CA PHE A 108 0.89 1.93 -9.62
C PHE A 108 1.33 3.28 -10.18
N THR A 109 2.60 3.64 -9.98
CA THR A 109 3.16 4.90 -10.45
C THR A 109 3.07 5.00 -11.97
N LYS A 110 3.38 3.92 -12.69
CA LYS A 110 3.25 3.89 -14.15
C LYS A 110 1.82 4.07 -14.61
N LEU A 111 0.87 3.45 -13.92
CA LEU A 111 -0.56 3.61 -14.24
C LEU A 111 -1.01 5.06 -14.06
N ILE A 112 -0.55 5.73 -13.02
CA ILE A 112 -0.87 7.14 -12.77
C ILE A 112 -0.23 8.04 -13.84
N GLU A 113 1.07 7.86 -14.13
CA GLU A 113 1.80 8.71 -15.06
C GLU A 113 1.34 8.56 -16.50
N ASN A 114 1.03 7.32 -16.90
CA ASN A 114 0.69 6.99 -18.29
C ASN A 114 -0.81 6.85 -18.54
N GLY A 115 -1.62 6.86 -17.48
CA GLY A 115 -3.05 6.67 -17.59
C GLY A 115 -3.73 7.88 -18.23
N GLN A 116 -4.72 7.60 -19.08
CA GLN A 116 -5.64 8.61 -19.58
C GLN A 116 -6.95 8.43 -18.84
N PHE A 117 -7.17 9.28 -17.86
CA PHE A 117 -8.37 9.24 -17.05
C PHE A 117 -9.34 10.30 -17.53
N ALA A 118 -10.47 9.87 -18.00
CA ALA A 118 -11.51 10.78 -18.46
C ALA A 118 -12.27 11.41 -17.29
#